data_d3815bc43f42b91fb0cd77df05fd5beb
#
_entry.id   d3815bc43f42b91fb0cd77df05fd5beb
#
_cell.length_a   1.000
_cell.length_b   1.000
_cell.length_c   1.000
_cell.angle_alpha   90.00
_cell.angle_beta   90.00
_cell.angle_gamma   90.00
#
_symmetry.space_group_name_H-M   'P 1'
#
loop_
_entity.id
_entity.type
_entity.pdbx_description
1 polymer ?
#
loop_
_entity_poly.entity_id
_entity_poly.type
_entity_poly.pdbx_seq_one_letter_code
_entity_poly.pdbx_strand_id
1 'polypeptide(L)'
;NKILIGKKIKNICKKNKVKFLINDDPILSLRLGADGCHLGQKDMNIKEARKIIGKQIIGITCHNSINFAKKAIKAKVSYLAFGAFYSSKTKKTNHVANIKILKKIKKITKTPIVAIGGINSENYKNLLLNNANFLAISGYIWNNKKYKHLEAIERLK
;
A
#
# COMPACT_ATOMS: atom_id res chain seq x y z
N ASN A 1 -20.71 0.40 12.36
CA ASN A 1 -19.85 1.59 12.45
C ASN A 1 -18.83 1.73 11.31
N LYS A 2 -18.17 0.64 10.84
CA LYS A 2 -17.19 0.69 9.73
C LYS A 2 -17.77 1.28 8.43
N ILE A 3 -19.02 0.94 8.08
CA ILE A 3 -19.68 1.43 6.86
C ILE A 3 -19.93 2.94 6.92
N LEU A 4 -20.41 3.44 8.06
CA LEU A 4 -20.65 4.89 8.23
C LEU A 4 -19.36 5.70 8.10
N ILE A 5 -18.31 5.26 8.78
CA ILE A 5 -16.97 5.90 8.70
C ILE A 5 -16.43 5.79 7.25
N GLY A 6 -16.50 4.61 6.65
CA GLY A 6 -16.04 4.38 5.28
C GLY A 6 -16.74 5.28 4.25
N LYS A 7 -18.06 5.48 4.37
CA LYS A 7 -18.81 6.42 3.50
C LYS A 7 -18.31 7.86 3.65
N LYS A 8 -18.06 8.32 4.89
CA LYS A 8 -17.51 9.67 5.14
C LYS A 8 -16.13 9.84 4.50
N ILE A 9 -15.22 8.88 4.72
CA ILE A 9 -13.87 8.91 4.14
C ILE A 9 -13.94 8.87 2.61
N LYS A 10 -14.77 7.98 2.02
CA LYS A 10 -14.98 7.90 0.58
C LYS A 10 -15.41 9.25 -0.02
N ASN A 11 -16.34 9.95 0.62
CA ASN A 11 -16.80 11.27 0.16
C ASN A 11 -15.67 12.30 0.19
N ILE A 12 -14.83 12.30 1.22
CA ILE A 12 -13.64 13.16 1.31
C ILE A 12 -12.68 12.83 0.16
N CYS A 13 -12.36 11.54 -0.04
CA CYS A 13 -11.48 11.09 -1.11
C CYS A 13 -12.02 11.51 -2.49
N LYS A 14 -13.31 11.29 -2.74
CA LYS A 14 -13.97 11.67 -4.01
C LYS A 14 -13.88 13.18 -4.26
N LYS A 15 -14.18 14.01 -3.25
CA LYS A 15 -14.08 15.48 -3.34
C LYS A 15 -12.68 15.95 -3.70
N ASN A 16 -11.66 15.25 -3.20
CA ASN A 16 -10.26 15.59 -3.42
C ASN A 16 -9.60 14.78 -4.57
N LYS A 17 -10.38 14.03 -5.36
CA LYS A 17 -9.87 13.21 -6.48
C LYS A 17 -8.80 12.19 -6.08
N VAL A 18 -8.89 11.66 -4.84
CA VAL A 18 -7.98 10.66 -4.28
C VAL A 18 -8.63 9.28 -4.32
N LYS A 19 -7.86 8.26 -4.68
CA LYS A 19 -8.34 6.87 -4.67
C LYS A 19 -8.55 6.38 -3.24
N PHE A 20 -9.71 5.76 -3.01
CA PHE A 20 -10.10 5.19 -1.73
C PHE A 20 -10.00 3.66 -1.77
N LEU A 21 -9.02 3.09 -1.08
CA LEU A 21 -8.81 1.65 -0.99
C LEU A 21 -9.12 1.15 0.42
N ILE A 22 -9.75 -0.02 0.50
CA ILE A 22 -10.01 -0.71 1.77
C ILE A 22 -8.87 -1.69 2.04
N ASN A 23 -8.38 -1.72 3.27
CA ASN A 23 -7.35 -2.67 3.69
C ASN A 23 -7.99 -3.99 4.12
N ASP A 24 -7.44 -5.12 3.66
CA ASP A 24 -7.72 -6.50 4.05
C ASP A 24 -9.13 -7.06 3.72
N ASP A 25 -10.13 -6.21 3.40
CA ASP A 25 -11.53 -6.61 3.28
C ASP A 25 -12.17 -6.26 1.91
N PRO A 26 -12.15 -7.19 0.93
CA PRO A 26 -12.78 -6.99 -0.38
C PRO A 26 -14.31 -6.84 -0.31
N ILE A 27 -14.97 -7.49 0.67
CA ILE A 27 -16.43 -7.40 0.83
C ILE A 27 -16.82 -5.99 1.28
N LEU A 28 -16.11 -5.45 2.25
CA LEU A 28 -16.31 -4.07 2.69
C LEU A 28 -15.97 -3.07 1.56
N SER A 29 -14.93 -3.36 0.76
CA SER A 29 -14.57 -2.57 -0.41
C SER A 29 -15.73 -2.48 -1.39
N LEU A 30 -16.37 -3.62 -1.73
CA LEU A 30 -17.54 -3.68 -2.58
C LEU A 30 -18.73 -2.91 -1.99
N ARG A 31 -19.06 -3.16 -0.71
CA ARG A 31 -20.18 -2.52 -0.01
C ARG A 31 -20.07 -0.99 0.07
N LEU A 32 -18.86 -0.49 0.17
CA LEU A 32 -18.58 0.95 0.18
C LEU A 32 -18.45 1.54 -1.22
N GLY A 33 -18.39 0.70 -2.27
CA GLY A 33 -18.04 1.13 -3.62
C GLY A 33 -16.71 1.85 -3.64
N ALA A 34 -15.71 1.31 -2.94
CA ALA A 34 -14.35 1.83 -2.94
C ALA A 34 -13.68 1.62 -4.29
N ASP A 35 -12.55 2.29 -4.55
CA ASP A 35 -11.79 2.10 -5.80
C ASP A 35 -11.08 0.73 -5.84
N GLY A 36 -10.98 0.05 -4.69
CA GLY A 36 -10.39 -1.28 -4.58
C GLY A 36 -9.98 -1.65 -3.16
N CYS A 37 -9.13 -2.68 -3.05
CA CYS A 37 -8.60 -3.12 -1.77
C CYS A 37 -7.10 -3.42 -1.83
N HIS A 38 -6.47 -3.42 -0.65
CA HIS A 38 -5.12 -3.93 -0.44
C HIS A 38 -5.16 -5.18 0.43
N LEU A 39 -4.43 -6.22 0.04
CA LEU A 39 -4.41 -7.52 0.71
C LEU A 39 -3.00 -7.85 1.25
N GLY A 40 -2.95 -8.42 2.42
CA GLY A 40 -1.77 -9.11 2.96
C GLY A 40 -1.75 -10.58 2.56
N GLN A 41 -0.70 -11.31 3.01
CA GLN A 41 -0.53 -12.72 2.65
C GLN A 41 -1.45 -13.67 3.44
N LYS A 42 -2.07 -13.19 4.53
CA LYS A 42 -3.00 -13.96 5.38
C LYS A 42 -4.46 -13.62 5.12
N ASP A 43 -4.72 -12.65 4.26
CA ASP A 43 -6.06 -12.21 3.92
C ASP A 43 -6.66 -13.06 2.80
N MET A 44 -7.83 -12.68 2.31
CA MET A 44 -8.48 -13.35 1.18
C MET A 44 -7.54 -13.43 -0.01
N ASN A 45 -7.47 -14.58 -0.67
CA ASN A 45 -6.61 -14.73 -1.83
C ASN A 45 -7.07 -13.85 -3.02
N ILE A 46 -6.13 -13.50 -3.91
CA ILE A 46 -6.36 -12.56 -5.01
C ILE A 46 -7.48 -13.04 -5.96
N LYS A 47 -7.59 -14.35 -6.21
CA LYS A 47 -8.60 -14.88 -7.12
C LYS A 47 -10.02 -14.71 -6.56
N GLU A 48 -10.20 -14.97 -5.27
CA GLU A 48 -11.47 -14.77 -4.57
C GLU A 48 -11.81 -13.30 -4.47
N ALA A 49 -10.87 -12.46 -4.06
CA ALA A 49 -11.06 -11.01 -4.03
C ALA A 49 -11.47 -10.48 -5.43
N ARG A 50 -10.84 -10.97 -6.50
CA ARG A 50 -11.16 -10.59 -7.88
C ARG A 50 -12.58 -10.98 -8.30
N LYS A 51 -13.10 -12.11 -7.81
CA LYS A 51 -14.52 -12.50 -8.03
C LYS A 51 -15.49 -11.52 -7.36
N ILE A 52 -15.12 -10.97 -6.19
CA ILE A 52 -15.97 -10.06 -5.42
C ILE A 52 -15.95 -8.65 -6.00
N ILE A 53 -14.76 -8.08 -6.21
CA ILE A 53 -14.62 -6.66 -6.57
C ILE A 53 -14.34 -6.43 -8.06
N GLY A 54 -14.40 -7.48 -8.89
CA GLY A 54 -14.32 -7.38 -10.35
C GLY A 54 -13.04 -6.69 -10.83
N LYS A 55 -13.17 -5.63 -11.62
CA LYS A 55 -12.04 -4.88 -12.23
C LYS A 55 -11.42 -3.82 -11.30
N GLN A 56 -11.90 -3.68 -10.08
CA GLN A 56 -11.36 -2.69 -9.13
C GLN A 56 -9.88 -2.95 -8.81
N ILE A 57 -9.23 -1.96 -8.21
CA ILE A 57 -7.82 -2.03 -7.81
C ILE A 57 -7.62 -3.15 -6.77
N ILE A 58 -6.65 -4.05 -7.01
CA ILE A 58 -6.14 -4.98 -6.00
C ILE A 58 -4.66 -4.72 -5.84
N GLY A 59 -4.25 -4.32 -4.65
CA GLY A 59 -2.86 -4.29 -4.23
C GLY A 59 -2.53 -5.50 -3.35
N ILE A 60 -1.28 -5.94 -3.32
CA ILE A 60 -0.84 -7.07 -2.50
C ILE A 60 0.49 -6.82 -1.83
N THR A 61 0.59 -7.14 -0.54
CA THR A 61 1.86 -7.16 0.19
C THR A 61 2.73 -8.34 -0.24
N CYS A 62 3.96 -8.07 -0.68
CA CYS A 62 4.95 -9.07 -1.08
C CYS A 62 6.11 -9.22 -0.08
N HIS A 63 6.13 -8.44 1.00
CA HIS A 63 7.23 -8.39 1.98
C HIS A 63 8.58 -8.14 1.30
N ASN A 64 9.52 -9.09 1.36
CA ASN A 64 10.82 -9.10 0.64
C ASN A 64 10.91 -10.30 -0.31
N SER A 65 9.77 -10.75 -0.89
CA SER A 65 9.70 -12.01 -1.62
C SER A 65 9.43 -11.81 -3.11
N ILE A 66 10.39 -12.20 -3.94
CA ILE A 66 10.22 -12.27 -5.40
C ILE A 66 9.16 -13.31 -5.78
N ASN A 67 9.05 -14.41 -5.02
CA ASN A 67 8.07 -15.47 -5.30
C ASN A 67 6.64 -14.98 -5.09
N PHE A 68 6.36 -14.22 -4.03
CA PHE A 68 5.05 -13.60 -3.82
C PHE A 68 4.74 -12.60 -4.94
N ALA A 69 5.72 -11.79 -5.35
CA ALA A 69 5.55 -10.86 -6.46
C ALA A 69 5.24 -11.58 -7.78
N LYS A 70 5.95 -12.65 -8.13
CA LYS A 70 5.69 -13.44 -9.35
C LYS A 70 4.27 -14.03 -9.35
N LYS A 71 3.80 -14.58 -8.21
CA LYS A 71 2.42 -15.08 -8.07
C LYS A 71 1.40 -13.95 -8.27
N ALA A 72 1.63 -12.79 -7.68
CA ALA A 72 0.77 -11.62 -7.78
C ALA A 72 0.71 -11.06 -9.22
N ILE A 73 1.84 -11.00 -9.92
CA ILE A 73 1.93 -10.59 -11.32
C ILE A 73 1.08 -11.52 -12.22
N LYS A 74 1.19 -12.85 -12.03
CA LYS A 74 0.35 -13.83 -12.74
C LYS A 74 -1.14 -13.61 -12.47
N ALA A 75 -1.49 -13.18 -11.25
CA ALA A 75 -2.87 -12.88 -10.87
C ALA A 75 -3.33 -11.47 -11.29
N LYS A 76 -2.53 -10.73 -12.07
CA LYS A 76 -2.84 -9.41 -12.63
C LYS A 76 -3.30 -8.39 -11.56
N VAL A 77 -2.55 -8.30 -10.45
CA VAL A 77 -2.77 -7.26 -9.44
C VAL A 77 -2.42 -5.87 -9.98
N SER A 78 -3.01 -4.84 -9.40
CA SER A 78 -2.81 -3.46 -9.82
C SER A 78 -1.50 -2.86 -9.31
N TYR A 79 -1.00 -3.32 -8.16
CA TYR A 79 0.31 -2.93 -7.64
C TYR A 79 0.86 -3.96 -6.63
N LEU A 80 2.17 -3.92 -6.44
CA LEU A 80 2.92 -4.76 -5.52
C LEU A 80 3.50 -3.91 -4.39
N ALA A 81 3.25 -4.27 -3.12
CA ALA A 81 3.81 -3.57 -1.98
C ALA A 81 4.95 -4.37 -1.35
N PHE A 82 6.10 -3.72 -1.14
CA PHE A 82 7.28 -4.30 -0.50
C PHE A 82 7.61 -3.55 0.79
N GLY A 83 8.00 -4.26 1.82
CA GLY A 83 8.34 -3.69 3.13
C GLY A 83 8.35 -4.77 4.25
N ALA A 84 8.64 -4.36 5.47
CA ALA A 84 8.99 -2.98 5.84
C ALA A 84 10.45 -2.68 5.46
N PHE A 85 10.71 -1.49 4.90
CA PHE A 85 12.08 -1.06 4.57
C PHE A 85 12.82 -0.50 5.78
N TYR A 86 12.08 0.12 6.70
CA TYR A 86 12.65 0.72 7.91
C TYR A 86 11.81 0.31 9.12
N SER A 87 12.39 0.43 10.32
CA SER A 87 11.70 0.15 11.57
C SER A 87 10.44 1.02 11.73
N SER A 88 9.34 0.42 12.18
CA SER A 88 8.07 1.11 12.35
C SER A 88 7.42 0.76 13.67
N LYS A 89 6.90 1.77 14.37
CA LYS A 89 6.13 1.60 15.60
C LYS A 89 4.65 1.28 15.35
N THR A 90 4.15 1.46 14.14
CA THR A 90 2.72 1.30 13.80
C THR A 90 2.30 -0.17 13.72
N LYS A 91 3.15 -1.02 13.15
CA LYS A 91 2.91 -2.47 13.04
C LYS A 91 4.23 -3.19 13.25
N LYS A 92 4.35 -3.99 14.31
CA LYS A 92 5.49 -4.89 14.47
C LYS A 92 5.47 -5.90 13.34
N THR A 93 6.54 -5.99 12.58
CA THR A 93 6.71 -6.99 11.52
C THR A 93 8.10 -7.58 11.60
N ASN A 94 8.19 -8.90 11.43
CA ASN A 94 9.45 -9.62 11.33
C ASN A 94 10.02 -9.59 9.90
N HIS A 95 9.31 -8.97 8.96
CA HIS A 95 9.72 -8.88 7.56
C HIS A 95 10.45 -7.56 7.31
N VAL A 96 11.76 -7.66 7.10
CA VAL A 96 12.61 -6.54 6.66
C VAL A 96 12.87 -6.68 5.17
N ALA A 97 12.54 -5.67 4.40
CA ALA A 97 12.79 -5.65 2.97
C ALA A 97 14.15 -5.03 2.65
N ASN A 98 14.90 -5.67 1.77
CA ASN A 98 16.14 -5.11 1.23
C ASN A 98 15.81 -4.24 0.02
N ILE A 99 16.37 -3.03 -0.04
CA ILE A 99 16.12 -2.07 -1.13
C ILE A 99 16.46 -2.64 -2.52
N LYS A 100 17.39 -3.58 -2.60
CA LYS A 100 17.76 -4.27 -3.85
C LYS A 100 16.58 -5.01 -4.48
N ILE A 101 15.51 -5.35 -3.69
CA ILE A 101 14.32 -6.03 -4.23
C ILE A 101 13.60 -5.14 -5.23
N LEU A 102 13.53 -3.84 -5.02
CA LEU A 102 12.86 -2.88 -5.91
C LEU A 102 13.46 -2.94 -7.32
N LYS A 103 14.79 -2.89 -7.41
CA LYS A 103 15.51 -3.01 -8.70
C LYS A 103 15.29 -4.38 -9.36
N LYS A 104 15.29 -5.48 -8.56
CA LYS A 104 15.05 -6.83 -9.08
C LYS A 104 13.63 -6.97 -9.66
N ILE A 105 12.63 -6.48 -8.95
CA ILE A 105 11.23 -6.55 -9.39
C ILE A 105 10.99 -5.67 -10.62
N LYS A 106 11.57 -4.49 -10.69
CA LYS A 106 11.44 -3.61 -11.86
C LYS A 106 11.93 -4.24 -13.16
N LYS A 107 12.90 -5.17 -13.09
CA LYS A 107 13.40 -5.92 -14.24
C LYS A 107 12.41 -6.96 -14.79
N ILE A 108 11.44 -7.42 -13.98
CA ILE A 108 10.54 -8.52 -14.34
C ILE A 108 9.08 -8.09 -14.52
N THR A 109 8.74 -6.83 -14.20
CA THR A 109 7.37 -6.34 -14.38
C THR A 109 7.31 -4.82 -14.55
N LYS A 110 6.28 -4.36 -15.28
CA LYS A 110 5.85 -2.96 -15.32
C LYS A 110 4.81 -2.63 -14.25
N THR A 111 4.32 -3.62 -13.50
CA THR A 111 3.35 -3.42 -12.40
C THR A 111 3.91 -2.42 -11.40
N PRO A 112 3.14 -1.39 -11.00
CA PRO A 112 3.58 -0.39 -10.03
C PRO A 112 4.06 -1.00 -8.72
N ILE A 113 5.11 -0.42 -8.16
CA ILE A 113 5.75 -0.84 -6.91
C ILE A 113 5.48 0.20 -5.83
N VAL A 114 4.93 -0.23 -4.71
CA VAL A 114 4.73 0.58 -3.51
C VAL A 114 5.75 0.16 -2.45
N ALA A 115 6.51 1.11 -1.92
CA ALA A 115 7.36 0.87 -0.76
C ALA A 115 6.62 1.26 0.53
N ILE A 116 6.73 0.42 1.57
CA ILE A 116 6.05 0.61 2.85
C ILE A 116 6.97 0.29 4.02
N GLY A 117 6.69 0.90 5.17
CA GLY A 117 7.29 0.59 6.47
C GLY A 117 8.37 1.56 6.91
N GLY A 118 8.10 2.34 7.97
CA GLY A 118 9.02 3.27 8.61
C GLY A 118 9.49 4.44 7.75
N ILE A 119 8.75 4.76 6.69
CA ILE A 119 9.11 5.82 5.74
C ILE A 119 8.83 7.20 6.36
N ASN A 120 9.78 8.13 6.20
CA ASN A 120 9.75 9.49 6.70
C ASN A 120 10.48 10.45 5.74
N SER A 121 10.58 11.75 6.11
CA SER A 121 11.24 12.78 5.30
C SER A 121 12.74 12.60 5.09
N GLU A 122 13.41 11.78 5.89
CA GLU A 122 14.85 11.58 5.81
C GLU A 122 15.23 10.39 4.90
N ASN A 123 14.29 9.44 4.71
CA ASN A 123 14.61 8.17 4.04
C ASN A 123 13.81 7.89 2.76
N TYR A 124 12.72 8.62 2.48
CA TYR A 124 11.82 8.33 1.36
C TYR A 124 12.48 8.46 -0.02
N LYS A 125 13.39 9.44 -0.21
CA LYS A 125 14.04 9.69 -1.50
C LYS A 125 14.82 8.48 -2.00
N ASN A 126 15.49 7.78 -1.07
CA ASN A 126 16.25 6.58 -1.42
C ASN A 126 15.39 5.48 -2.02
N LEU A 127 14.13 5.32 -1.57
CA LEU A 127 13.20 4.34 -2.13
C LEU A 127 12.76 4.71 -3.54
N LEU A 128 12.47 5.98 -3.80
CA LEU A 128 12.12 6.49 -5.13
C LEU A 128 13.26 6.33 -6.13
N LEU A 129 14.48 6.69 -5.74
CA LEU A 129 15.70 6.50 -6.53
C LEU A 129 15.98 5.01 -6.86
N ASN A 130 15.46 4.10 -6.05
CA ASN A 130 15.57 2.66 -6.26
C ASN A 130 14.33 2.03 -6.92
N ASN A 131 13.53 2.82 -7.65
CA ASN A 131 12.38 2.40 -8.47
C ASN A 131 11.09 2.05 -7.70
N ALA A 132 10.88 2.54 -6.49
CA ALA A 132 9.53 2.61 -5.94
C ALA A 132 8.72 3.64 -6.76
N ASN A 133 7.51 3.28 -7.19
CA ASN A 133 6.60 4.18 -7.89
C ASN A 133 5.77 5.00 -6.90
N PHE A 134 5.46 4.42 -5.74
CA PHE A 134 4.65 5.03 -4.69
C PHE A 134 5.21 4.68 -3.31
N LEU A 135 4.87 5.50 -2.33
CA LEU A 135 5.23 5.32 -0.92
C LEU A 135 3.94 5.19 -0.09
N ALA A 136 3.85 4.16 0.76
CA ALA A 136 2.79 4.04 1.74
C ALA A 136 3.32 4.51 3.11
N ILE A 137 2.86 5.67 3.54
CA ILE A 137 3.33 6.36 4.74
C ILE A 137 2.15 6.52 5.71
N SER A 138 2.29 6.02 6.93
CA SER A 138 1.26 6.13 7.96
C SER A 138 1.82 6.77 9.23
N GLY A 139 2.65 6.06 9.98
CA GLY A 139 3.12 6.50 11.29
C GLY A 139 3.82 7.86 11.30
N TYR A 140 4.56 8.19 10.24
CA TYR A 140 5.21 9.49 10.12
C TYR A 140 4.21 10.65 10.02
N ILE A 141 3.03 10.43 9.45
CA ILE A 141 1.99 11.45 9.31
C ILE A 141 1.08 11.45 10.55
N TRP A 142 0.52 10.29 10.90
CA TRP A 142 -0.55 10.20 11.91
C TRP A 142 -0.06 10.12 13.35
N ASN A 143 1.14 9.58 13.59
CA ASN A 143 1.71 9.38 14.93
C ASN A 143 2.94 10.27 15.17
N ASN A 144 3.11 11.33 14.38
CA ASN A 144 4.24 12.26 14.50
C ASN A 144 4.05 13.16 15.73
N LYS A 145 5.05 13.14 16.62
CA LYS A 145 5.05 13.99 17.82
C LYS A 145 5.70 15.37 17.57
N LYS A 146 6.47 15.51 16.48
CA LYS A 146 7.26 16.72 16.18
C LYS A 146 6.53 17.65 15.22
N TYR A 147 5.79 17.10 14.25
CA TYR A 147 5.15 17.85 13.18
C TYR A 147 3.65 17.62 13.16
N LYS A 148 2.86 18.66 12.85
CA LYS A 148 1.45 18.51 12.50
C LYS A 148 1.30 17.73 11.19
N HIS A 149 0.14 17.13 10.95
CA HIS A 149 -0.07 16.24 9.77
C HIS A 149 0.27 16.93 8.44
N LEU A 150 -0.16 18.18 8.25
CA LEU A 150 0.12 18.94 7.03
C LEU A 150 1.61 19.20 6.86
N GLU A 151 2.29 19.64 7.90
CA GLU A 151 3.74 19.89 7.88
C GLU A 151 4.52 18.60 7.59
N ALA A 152 4.11 17.47 8.19
CA ALA A 152 4.72 16.18 7.91
C ALA A 152 4.59 15.78 6.43
N ILE A 153 3.46 16.11 5.78
CA ILE A 153 3.24 15.86 4.35
C ILE A 153 4.13 16.78 3.50
N GLU A 154 4.23 18.05 3.84
CA GLU A 154 5.05 19.03 3.09
C GLU A 154 6.53 18.66 3.08
N ARG A 155 7.03 18.06 4.16
CA ARG A 155 8.40 17.54 4.25
C ARG A 155 8.69 16.31 3.36
N LEU A 156 7.69 15.77 2.69
CA LEU A 156 7.78 14.66 1.75
C LEU A 156 7.68 15.10 0.27
N LYS A 157 7.77 16.39 0.02
CA LYS A 157 7.78 16.98 -1.33
C LYS A 157 9.18 17.14 -1.90
#